data_ef46044fa7a31793978fa0dc2f644065
#
_entry.id   ef46044fa7a31793978fa0dc2f644065
#
_cell.length_a   1.000
_cell.length_b   1.000
_cell.length_c   1.000
_cell.angle_alpha   90.00
_cell.angle_beta   90.00
_cell.angle_gamma   90.00
#
_symmetry.space_group_name_H-M   'P 1'
#
loop_
_entity.id
_entity.type
_entity.pdbx_description
1 polymer ?
#
loop_
_entity_poly.entity_id
_entity_poly.type
_entity_poly.pdbx_seq_one_letter_code
_entity_poly.pdbx_strand_id
1 'polypeptide(L)'
;MNMLTEHDRAELIRLLQAGESIPAHWRGKLFPGGMQSVEIGKEYRLEYAGKMKREQVLAETPAAPWQLVRHFAEDRPHGDGWRNLLVWGDNLLALRELLADQQGPNRYGTKNKIKLIYIDPPFATKQDFMKDKEKAYRDKVIGAQFIEFVRRRLILLRELLAEDGSIFVHLDWKKGHYIKSVMDEIFGESCFTDEIVW
;
A
#
# COMPACT_ATOMS: atom_id res chain seq x y z
N MET A 1 24.49 -25.22 9.49
CA MET A 1 23.49 -25.36 10.58
C MET A 1 24.15 -24.87 11.86
N ASN A 2 23.88 -23.63 12.29
CA ASN A 2 24.39 -23.13 13.56
C ASN A 2 23.57 -23.76 14.68
N MET A 3 24.07 -24.87 15.23
CA MET A 3 23.45 -25.47 16.40
C MET A 3 23.77 -24.60 17.63
N LEU A 4 22.77 -24.40 18.49
CA LEU A 4 22.94 -23.76 19.78
C LEU A 4 24.01 -24.50 20.58
N THR A 5 24.98 -23.77 21.13
CA THR A 5 25.98 -24.32 22.04
C THR A 5 25.34 -24.74 23.38
N GLU A 6 26.02 -25.55 24.20
CA GLU A 6 25.52 -25.89 25.54
C GLU A 6 25.35 -24.65 26.41
N HIS A 7 26.23 -23.68 26.28
CA HIS A 7 26.13 -22.40 26.96
C HIS A 7 24.87 -21.63 26.53
N ASP A 8 24.60 -21.58 25.24
CA ASP A 8 23.38 -20.94 24.70
C ASP A 8 22.10 -21.60 25.25
N ARG A 9 22.08 -22.92 25.35
CA ARG A 9 20.94 -23.67 25.95
C ARG A 9 20.74 -23.36 27.41
N ALA A 10 21.81 -23.34 28.19
CA ALA A 10 21.76 -23.07 29.62
C ALA A 10 21.24 -21.66 29.90
N GLU A 11 21.69 -20.67 29.11
CA GLU A 11 21.25 -19.28 29.23
C GLU A 11 19.77 -19.12 28.88
N LEU A 12 19.30 -19.76 27.79
CA LEU A 12 17.88 -19.77 27.43
C LEU A 12 16.99 -20.38 28.48
N ILE A 13 17.41 -21.51 29.07
CA ILE A 13 16.68 -22.16 30.15
C ILE A 13 16.59 -21.23 31.38
N ARG A 14 17.70 -20.56 31.72
CA ARG A 14 17.72 -19.58 32.81
C ARG A 14 16.71 -18.45 32.60
N LEU A 15 16.72 -17.85 31.39
CA LEU A 15 15.80 -16.76 31.02
C LEU A 15 14.34 -17.20 31.11
N LEU A 16 14.03 -18.38 30.58
CA LEU A 16 12.67 -18.94 30.61
C LEU A 16 12.21 -19.25 32.03
N GLN A 17 13.09 -19.82 32.89
CA GLN A 17 12.76 -20.13 34.26
C GLN A 17 12.58 -18.85 35.11
N ALA A 18 13.31 -17.79 34.79
CA ALA A 18 13.18 -16.50 35.44
C ALA A 18 11.99 -15.67 34.97
N GLY A 19 11.27 -16.13 33.91
CA GLY A 19 10.19 -15.35 33.27
C GLY A 19 10.71 -14.09 32.58
N GLU A 20 12.01 -14.02 32.26
CA GLU A 20 12.62 -12.89 31.57
C GLU A 20 12.37 -12.95 30.07
N SER A 21 12.27 -11.78 29.42
CA SER A 21 12.12 -11.71 27.98
C SER A 21 13.40 -12.14 27.26
N ILE A 22 13.28 -12.93 26.21
CA ILE A 22 14.43 -13.36 25.41
C ILE A 22 14.99 -12.17 24.63
N PRO A 23 16.26 -11.76 24.84
CA PRO A 23 16.86 -10.62 24.16
C PRO A 23 16.86 -10.76 22.64
N ALA A 24 16.78 -9.64 21.92
CA ALA A 24 16.65 -9.61 20.46
C ALA A 24 17.79 -10.32 19.70
N HIS A 25 19.01 -10.37 20.25
CA HIS A 25 20.15 -11.04 19.61
C HIS A 25 19.98 -12.56 19.49
N TRP A 26 19.10 -13.17 20.32
CA TRP A 26 18.76 -14.59 20.21
C TRP A 26 17.98 -14.96 18.97
N ARG A 27 17.30 -13.99 18.34
CA ARG A 27 16.47 -14.25 17.15
C ARG A 27 17.26 -14.92 16.03
N GLY A 28 18.46 -14.42 15.73
CA GLY A 28 19.32 -15.00 14.69
C GLY A 28 19.84 -16.42 15.01
N LYS A 29 20.04 -16.74 16.30
CA LYS A 29 20.48 -18.05 16.75
C LYS A 29 19.34 -19.08 16.80
N LEU A 30 18.16 -18.66 17.23
CA LEU A 30 16.97 -19.52 17.33
C LEU A 30 16.32 -19.80 15.98
N PHE A 31 16.40 -18.83 15.08
CA PHE A 31 15.74 -18.88 13.77
C PHE A 31 16.72 -18.52 12.65
N PRO A 32 17.71 -19.40 12.36
CA PRO A 32 18.76 -19.12 11.37
C PRO A 32 18.25 -18.98 9.92
N GLY A 33 16.99 -19.35 9.65
CA GLY A 33 16.30 -19.12 8.38
C GLY A 33 15.48 -17.84 8.30
N GLY A 34 15.61 -16.95 9.31
CA GLY A 34 14.69 -15.84 9.53
C GLY A 34 13.37 -16.34 10.15
N MET A 35 12.81 -15.59 11.08
CA MET A 35 11.39 -15.78 11.39
C MET A 35 10.65 -15.39 10.10
N GLN A 36 10.09 -16.37 9.39
CA GLN A 36 8.88 -16.08 8.66
C GLN A 36 7.95 -15.53 9.75
N SER A 37 7.61 -14.25 9.65
CA SER A 37 6.53 -13.70 10.44
C SER A 37 5.38 -14.66 10.22
N VAL A 38 5.02 -15.44 11.24
CA VAL A 38 3.72 -16.06 11.26
C VAL A 38 2.81 -14.84 11.31
N GLU A 39 2.33 -14.41 10.17
CA GLU A 39 1.17 -13.57 10.12
C GLU A 39 0.13 -14.38 10.85
N ILE A 40 -0.20 -13.97 12.07
CA ILE A 40 -1.39 -14.45 12.76
C ILE A 40 -2.48 -14.07 11.79
N GLY A 41 -2.96 -15.07 11.03
CA GLY A 41 -3.84 -14.85 9.91
C GLY A 41 -5.01 -14.03 10.42
N LYS A 42 -5.29 -12.90 9.77
CA LYS A 42 -6.52 -12.17 10.02
C LYS A 42 -7.64 -13.20 9.96
N GLU A 43 -8.59 -13.15 10.88
CA GLU A 43 -9.68 -14.11 10.96
C GLU A 43 -10.47 -14.21 9.65
N TYR A 44 -10.40 -13.17 8.82
CA TYR A 44 -10.99 -13.13 7.48
C TYR A 44 -10.14 -12.27 6.52
N ARG A 45 -10.19 -12.62 5.23
CA ARG A 45 -9.62 -11.86 4.14
C ARG A 45 -10.45 -12.08 2.87
N LEU A 46 -10.43 -11.09 1.98
CA LEU A 46 -11.11 -11.21 0.71
C LEU A 46 -10.23 -11.96 -0.30
N GLU A 47 -10.65 -13.15 -0.73
CA GLU A 47 -9.99 -13.94 -1.75
C GLU A 47 -10.76 -13.90 -3.07
N TYR A 48 -10.05 -13.73 -4.18
CA TYR A 48 -10.62 -13.71 -5.54
C TYR A 48 -9.57 -14.11 -6.58
N ALA A 49 -10.05 -14.55 -7.75
CA ALA A 49 -9.16 -14.92 -8.85
C ALA A 49 -8.35 -13.72 -9.35
N GLY A 50 -7.03 -13.92 -9.48
CA GLY A 50 -6.10 -12.89 -9.94
C GLY A 50 -5.61 -11.93 -8.85
N LYS A 51 -5.92 -12.17 -7.57
CA LYS A 51 -5.35 -11.41 -6.46
C LYS A 51 -3.84 -11.60 -6.42
N MET A 52 -3.10 -10.53 -6.59
CA MET A 52 -1.64 -10.53 -6.49
C MET A 52 -1.19 -10.44 -5.04
N LYS A 53 -0.06 -11.05 -4.69
CA LYS A 53 0.59 -10.79 -3.40
C LYS A 53 1.04 -9.32 -3.31
N ARG A 54 1.04 -8.75 -2.11
CA ARG A 54 1.48 -7.36 -1.88
C ARG A 54 2.89 -7.12 -2.40
N GLU A 55 3.80 -8.04 -2.10
CA GLU A 55 5.20 -7.99 -2.52
C GLU A 55 5.33 -8.00 -4.05
N GLN A 56 4.50 -8.77 -4.73
CA GLN A 56 4.45 -8.77 -6.20
C GLN A 56 3.98 -7.43 -6.75
N VAL A 57 2.94 -6.84 -6.18
CA VAL A 57 2.46 -5.51 -6.61
C VAL A 57 3.56 -4.46 -6.47
N LEU A 58 4.29 -4.47 -5.36
CA LEU A 58 5.39 -3.53 -5.12
C LEU A 58 6.60 -3.77 -6.02
N ALA A 59 6.92 -5.02 -6.33
CA ALA A 59 8.08 -5.39 -7.13
C ALA A 59 7.83 -5.27 -8.64
N GLU A 60 6.66 -5.70 -9.10
CA GLU A 60 6.36 -5.86 -10.52
C GLU A 60 5.68 -4.63 -11.16
N THR A 61 5.15 -3.69 -10.35
CA THR A 61 4.60 -2.45 -10.90
C THR A 61 5.73 -1.56 -11.41
N PRO A 62 5.79 -1.25 -12.72
CA PRO A 62 6.85 -0.40 -13.27
C PRO A 62 6.66 1.06 -12.83
N ALA A 63 7.77 1.75 -12.61
CA ALA A 63 7.79 3.20 -12.48
C ALA A 63 7.82 3.85 -13.86
N ALA A 64 7.14 4.99 -14.00
CA ALA A 64 7.15 5.78 -15.23
C ALA A 64 7.68 7.19 -14.90
N PRO A 65 8.90 7.53 -15.32
CA PRO A 65 9.47 8.85 -15.05
C PRO A 65 8.58 9.98 -15.55
N TRP A 66 8.35 10.96 -14.69
CA TRP A 66 7.52 12.11 -15.05
C TRP A 66 8.27 13.08 -15.94
N GLN A 67 7.57 13.59 -16.95
CA GLN A 67 8.06 14.63 -17.83
C GLN A 67 7.37 15.94 -17.50
N LEU A 68 8.14 17.00 -17.29
CA LEU A 68 7.58 18.34 -17.14
C LEU A 68 7.05 18.82 -18.49
N VAL A 69 5.74 19.01 -18.56
CA VAL A 69 5.07 19.48 -19.78
C VAL A 69 4.83 20.98 -19.72
N ARG A 70 4.46 21.50 -18.56
CA ARG A 70 4.07 22.92 -18.44
C ARG A 70 4.23 23.41 -17.00
N HIS A 71 4.68 24.66 -16.86
CA HIS A 71 4.58 25.44 -15.65
C HIS A 71 3.40 26.42 -15.74
N PHE A 72 2.73 26.62 -14.61
CA PHE A 72 1.69 27.64 -14.45
C PHE A 72 2.17 28.66 -13.43
N ALA A 73 1.85 29.96 -13.65
CA ALA A 73 2.21 31.04 -12.77
C ALA A 73 3.72 31.15 -12.46
N GLU A 74 4.57 30.95 -13.47
CA GLU A 74 6.01 31.15 -13.38
C GLU A 74 6.42 32.58 -12.95
N ASP A 75 5.57 33.55 -13.29
CA ASP A 75 5.72 34.97 -12.93
C ASP A 75 5.44 35.24 -11.44
N ARG A 76 4.84 34.28 -10.74
CA ARG A 76 4.50 34.39 -9.31
C ARG A 76 4.86 33.12 -8.53
N PRO A 77 6.16 32.79 -8.44
CA PRO A 77 6.60 31.64 -7.70
C PRO A 77 6.32 31.84 -6.21
N HIS A 78 5.98 30.75 -5.50
CA HIS A 78 5.88 30.78 -4.05
C HIS A 78 7.27 31.03 -3.43
N GLY A 79 7.36 31.86 -2.40
CA GLY A 79 8.63 32.34 -1.84
C GLY A 79 9.56 31.27 -1.29
N ASP A 80 9.03 30.12 -0.89
CA ASP A 80 9.76 28.94 -0.43
C ASP A 80 9.99 27.87 -1.53
N GLY A 81 9.63 28.21 -2.78
CA GLY A 81 9.73 27.29 -3.90
C GLY A 81 8.65 26.19 -3.93
N TRP A 82 7.67 26.24 -3.01
CA TRP A 82 6.58 25.28 -2.99
C TRP A 82 5.72 25.37 -4.27
N ARG A 83 5.25 24.23 -4.75
CA ARG A 83 4.38 24.15 -5.93
C ARG A 83 3.44 22.96 -5.84
N ASN A 84 2.26 23.08 -6.42
CA ASN A 84 1.41 21.94 -6.72
C ASN A 84 1.93 21.18 -7.94
N LEU A 85 1.68 19.89 -7.96
CA LEU A 85 1.95 19.03 -9.10
C LEU A 85 0.63 18.50 -9.64
N LEU A 86 0.41 18.64 -10.95
CA LEU A 86 -0.65 17.97 -11.69
C LEU A 86 -0.02 16.90 -12.56
N VAL A 87 -0.32 15.65 -12.28
CA VAL A 87 0.24 14.49 -13.00
C VAL A 87 -0.85 13.88 -13.87
N TRP A 88 -0.57 13.78 -15.18
CA TRP A 88 -1.46 13.17 -16.14
C TRP A 88 -0.92 11.81 -16.59
N GLY A 89 -1.72 10.73 -16.48
CA GLY A 89 -1.34 9.40 -16.92
C GLY A 89 -2.01 8.30 -16.09
N ASP A 90 -1.57 7.05 -16.26
CA ASP A 90 -2.00 5.96 -15.38
C ASP A 90 -1.44 6.20 -13.98
N ASN A 91 -2.35 6.42 -13.04
CA ASN A 91 -1.99 6.72 -11.67
C ASN A 91 -1.25 5.57 -10.96
N LEU A 92 -1.40 4.30 -11.37
CA LEU A 92 -0.63 3.19 -10.81
C LEU A 92 0.87 3.38 -11.08
N LEU A 93 1.22 3.76 -12.31
CA LEU A 93 2.60 4.03 -12.72
C LEU A 93 3.12 5.30 -12.05
N ALA A 94 2.29 6.34 -11.98
CA ALA A 94 2.63 7.59 -11.32
C ALA A 94 2.89 7.42 -9.81
N LEU A 95 2.07 6.64 -9.11
CA LEU A 95 2.26 6.31 -7.70
C LEU A 95 3.55 5.51 -7.47
N ARG A 96 3.88 4.59 -8.39
CA ARG A 96 5.11 3.82 -8.30
C ARG A 96 6.35 4.70 -8.50
N GLU A 97 6.30 5.66 -9.44
CA GLU A 97 7.36 6.65 -9.63
C GLU A 97 7.54 7.52 -8.38
N LEU A 98 6.43 8.01 -7.80
CA LEU A 98 6.48 8.80 -6.58
C LEU A 98 7.09 8.01 -5.41
N LEU A 99 6.75 6.73 -5.28
CA LEU A 99 7.32 5.85 -4.27
C LEU A 99 8.82 5.64 -4.50
N ALA A 100 9.23 5.43 -5.74
CA ALA A 100 10.65 5.32 -6.10
C ALA A 100 11.42 6.61 -5.77
N ASP A 101 10.82 7.77 -6.02
CA ASP A 101 11.40 9.06 -5.65
C ASP A 101 11.53 9.22 -4.13
N GLN A 102 10.53 8.84 -3.34
CA GLN A 102 10.60 8.87 -1.87
C GLN A 102 11.66 7.92 -1.30
N GLN A 103 11.86 6.76 -1.93
CA GLN A 103 12.87 5.77 -1.55
C GLN A 103 14.29 6.14 -2.02
N GLY A 104 14.39 7.07 -2.95
CA GLY A 104 15.62 7.54 -3.56
C GLY A 104 15.89 9.04 -3.30
N PRO A 105 15.95 9.85 -4.36
CA PRO A 105 16.41 11.25 -4.28
C PRO A 105 15.43 12.20 -3.59
N ASN A 106 14.17 11.81 -3.44
CA ASN A 106 13.08 12.62 -2.87
C ASN A 106 12.98 14.03 -3.48
N ARG A 107 13.08 14.10 -4.82
CA ARG A 107 13.05 15.35 -5.61
C ARG A 107 11.77 16.15 -5.40
N TYR A 108 10.65 15.43 -5.18
CA TYR A 108 9.35 16.05 -4.95
C TYR A 108 9.11 16.41 -3.48
N GLY A 109 10.02 16.07 -2.58
CA GLY A 109 9.96 16.43 -1.16
C GLY A 109 8.79 15.84 -0.39
N THR A 110 8.23 14.71 -0.86
CA THR A 110 6.99 14.12 -0.33
C THR A 110 7.21 13.03 0.72
N LYS A 111 8.45 12.58 0.93
CA LYS A 111 8.77 11.51 1.90
C LYS A 111 8.29 11.88 3.30
N ASN A 112 7.44 11.03 3.88
CA ASN A 112 6.84 11.21 5.21
C ASN A 112 6.01 12.51 5.36
N LYS A 113 5.57 13.12 4.25
CA LYS A 113 4.83 14.40 4.28
C LYS A 113 3.41 14.31 3.73
N ILE A 114 3.03 13.22 3.12
CA ILE A 114 1.67 13.04 2.59
C ILE A 114 0.73 12.77 3.75
N LYS A 115 -0.02 13.79 4.17
CA LYS A 115 -0.94 13.74 5.32
C LYS A 115 -2.36 13.38 4.95
N LEU A 116 -2.75 13.64 3.71
CA LEU A 116 -4.08 13.37 3.21
C LEU A 116 -4.02 12.76 1.81
N ILE A 117 -4.71 11.65 1.64
CA ILE A 117 -5.01 11.06 0.35
C ILE A 117 -6.53 11.04 0.19
N TYR A 118 -7.02 11.55 -0.93
CA TYR A 118 -8.41 11.42 -1.34
C TYR A 118 -8.43 10.79 -2.73
N ILE A 119 -9.16 9.70 -2.88
CA ILE A 119 -9.33 9.04 -4.17
C ILE A 119 -10.80 8.83 -4.50
N ASP A 120 -11.12 9.04 -5.77
CA ASP A 120 -12.43 8.82 -6.35
C ASP A 120 -12.25 7.89 -7.57
N PRO A 121 -12.13 6.56 -7.33
CA PRO A 121 -11.91 5.61 -8.41
C PRO A 121 -13.20 5.41 -9.23
N PRO A 122 -13.11 4.88 -10.46
CA PRO A 122 -14.29 4.49 -11.22
C PRO A 122 -15.20 3.59 -10.39
N PHE A 123 -16.52 3.79 -10.45
CA PHE A 123 -17.49 3.07 -9.60
C PHE A 123 -17.85 1.66 -10.11
N ALA A 124 -17.08 1.10 -11.03
CA ALA A 124 -17.37 -0.19 -11.66
C ALA A 124 -18.75 -0.22 -12.36
N THR A 125 -19.26 0.92 -12.80
CA THR A 125 -20.47 0.97 -13.62
C THR A 125 -20.14 0.54 -15.05
N LYS A 126 -21.11 -0.05 -15.75
CA LYS A 126 -20.92 -0.47 -17.14
C LYS A 126 -20.49 0.69 -18.07
N GLN A 127 -20.77 1.94 -17.69
CA GLN A 127 -20.47 3.14 -18.46
C GLN A 127 -19.03 3.60 -18.29
N ASP A 128 -18.41 3.40 -17.16
CA ASP A 128 -17.05 3.91 -16.86
C ASP A 128 -15.96 3.15 -17.63
N PHE A 129 -16.22 1.87 -17.98
CA PHE A 129 -15.30 1.04 -18.74
C PHE A 129 -15.57 1.04 -20.25
N MET A 130 -16.57 1.78 -20.75
CA MET A 130 -16.97 1.78 -22.17
C MET A 130 -16.38 2.92 -23.01
N LYS A 131 -15.55 3.80 -22.45
CA LYS A 131 -14.96 4.92 -23.20
C LYS A 131 -13.88 4.52 -24.21
N ASP A 132 -13.28 3.35 -24.06
CA ASP A 132 -12.39 2.79 -25.08
C ASP A 132 -13.09 1.70 -25.86
N LYS A 133 -13.18 1.92 -27.18
CA LYS A 133 -13.97 1.16 -28.17
C LYS A 133 -13.52 -0.30 -28.39
N GLU A 134 -12.91 -0.97 -27.44
CA GLU A 134 -12.58 -2.38 -27.59
C GLU A 134 -13.54 -3.28 -26.83
N LYS A 135 -14.30 -4.04 -27.61
CA LYS A 135 -15.31 -5.04 -27.22
C LYS A 135 -14.82 -6.17 -26.29
N ALA A 136 -13.63 -6.09 -25.75
CA ALA A 136 -13.00 -7.20 -25.00
C ALA A 136 -13.28 -7.21 -23.50
N TYR A 137 -13.89 -6.19 -22.94
CA TYR A 137 -14.16 -6.08 -21.50
C TYR A 137 -15.63 -6.30 -21.16
N ARG A 138 -16.14 -7.48 -21.52
CA ARG A 138 -17.53 -7.84 -21.19
C ARG A 138 -17.66 -8.39 -19.78
N ASP A 139 -18.57 -7.79 -19.04
CA ASP A 139 -19.48 -8.29 -17.97
C ASP A 139 -18.94 -9.13 -16.78
N LYS A 140 -17.84 -9.86 -16.87
CA LYS A 140 -17.25 -10.61 -15.75
C LYS A 140 -16.10 -9.86 -15.05
N VAL A 141 -15.66 -8.79 -15.64
CA VAL A 141 -14.53 -7.94 -15.19
C VAL A 141 -14.90 -7.10 -13.97
N ILE A 142 -16.17 -6.84 -13.77
CA ILE A 142 -16.71 -5.84 -12.83
C ILE A 142 -16.52 -6.26 -11.35
N GLY A 143 -16.22 -7.52 -11.07
CA GLY A 143 -16.03 -8.04 -9.71
C GLY A 143 -14.58 -7.98 -9.24
N ALA A 144 -13.88 -9.08 -9.46
CA ALA A 144 -12.53 -9.30 -8.96
C ALA A 144 -11.49 -8.33 -9.55
N GLN A 145 -11.61 -7.99 -10.84
CA GLN A 145 -10.65 -7.09 -11.49
C GLN A 145 -10.78 -5.64 -11.01
N PHE A 146 -11.99 -5.16 -10.74
CA PHE A 146 -12.17 -3.84 -10.13
C PHE A 146 -11.56 -3.79 -8.73
N ILE A 147 -11.80 -4.83 -7.92
CA ILE A 147 -11.24 -4.90 -6.58
C ILE A 147 -9.72 -4.90 -6.64
N GLU A 148 -9.12 -5.70 -7.54
CA GLU A 148 -7.68 -5.74 -7.71
C GLU A 148 -7.12 -4.44 -8.29
N PHE A 149 -7.84 -3.78 -9.21
CA PHE A 149 -7.48 -2.48 -9.74
C PHE A 149 -7.35 -1.42 -8.63
N VAL A 150 -8.33 -1.35 -7.73
CA VAL A 150 -8.30 -0.42 -6.58
C VAL A 150 -7.26 -0.87 -5.56
N ARG A 151 -7.21 -2.17 -5.24
CA ARG A 151 -6.30 -2.74 -4.25
C ARG A 151 -4.82 -2.46 -4.57
N ARG A 152 -4.40 -2.64 -5.82
CA ARG A 152 -3.01 -2.35 -6.23
C ARG A 152 -2.62 -0.90 -5.98
N ARG A 153 -3.54 0.03 -6.18
CA ARG A 153 -3.34 1.45 -5.89
C ARG A 153 -3.31 1.72 -4.39
N LEU A 154 -4.21 1.12 -3.63
CA LEU A 154 -4.23 1.24 -2.17
C LEU A 154 -2.94 0.74 -1.52
N ILE A 155 -2.32 -0.33 -2.05
CA ILE A 155 -1.01 -0.81 -1.58
C ILE A 155 0.06 0.27 -1.76
N LEU A 156 0.16 0.89 -2.94
CA LEU A 156 1.13 1.96 -3.17
C LEU A 156 0.81 3.21 -2.36
N LEU A 157 -0.46 3.57 -2.21
CA LEU A 157 -0.90 4.70 -1.41
C LEU A 157 -0.56 4.51 0.07
N ARG A 158 -0.64 3.28 0.59
CA ARG A 158 -0.23 2.98 1.97
C ARG A 158 1.26 3.22 2.19
N GLU A 159 2.11 2.85 1.21
CA GLU A 159 3.55 3.10 1.28
C GLU A 159 3.91 4.59 1.21
N LEU A 160 3.11 5.38 0.49
CA LEU A 160 3.32 6.81 0.30
C LEU A 160 2.82 7.65 1.47
N LEU A 161 1.80 7.18 2.18
CA LEU A 161 1.13 7.91 3.26
C LEU A 161 2.06 8.02 4.48
N ALA A 162 2.12 9.19 5.09
CA ALA A 162 2.80 9.38 6.36
C ALA A 162 2.12 8.57 7.47
N GLU A 163 2.83 8.26 8.56
CA GLU A 163 2.31 7.44 9.66
C GLU A 163 1.07 8.07 10.32
N ASP A 164 1.03 9.39 10.41
CA ASP A 164 -0.09 10.19 10.94
C ASP A 164 -1.01 10.73 9.84
N GLY A 165 -0.94 10.16 8.64
CA GLY A 165 -1.76 10.54 7.51
C GLY A 165 -3.09 9.79 7.45
N SER A 166 -4.07 10.36 6.74
CA SER A 166 -5.40 9.79 6.53
C SER A 166 -5.68 9.56 5.05
N ILE A 167 -6.45 8.52 4.75
CA ILE A 167 -6.93 8.25 3.40
C ILE A 167 -8.45 8.20 3.36
N PHE A 168 -9.04 8.84 2.36
CA PHE A 168 -10.46 8.81 2.04
C PHE A 168 -10.65 8.18 0.67
N VAL A 169 -11.56 7.22 0.58
CA VAL A 169 -11.90 6.51 -0.65
C VAL A 169 -13.37 6.72 -0.92
N HIS A 170 -13.69 7.50 -1.96
CA HIS A 170 -15.06 7.71 -2.39
C HIS A 170 -15.54 6.54 -3.24
N LEU A 171 -16.64 5.92 -2.87
CA LEU A 171 -17.17 4.73 -3.54
C LEU A 171 -18.70 4.75 -3.55
N ASP A 172 -19.28 4.06 -4.53
CA ASP A 172 -20.71 3.74 -4.47
C ASP A 172 -20.98 2.61 -3.44
N TRP A 173 -22.22 2.52 -3.00
CA TRP A 173 -22.67 1.50 -2.04
C TRP A 173 -22.48 0.06 -2.53
N LYS A 174 -22.42 -0.17 -3.86
CA LYS A 174 -22.37 -1.53 -4.44
C LYS A 174 -21.04 -2.23 -4.19
N LYS A 175 -19.96 -1.48 -4.09
CA LYS A 175 -18.59 -2.01 -3.95
C LYS A 175 -17.89 -1.57 -2.68
N GLY A 176 -18.44 -0.62 -1.93
CA GLY A 176 -17.87 -0.08 -0.71
C GLY A 176 -17.43 -1.17 0.28
N HIS A 177 -18.29 -2.15 0.55
CA HIS A 177 -17.98 -3.21 1.53
C HIS A 177 -16.76 -4.07 1.14
N TYR A 178 -16.60 -4.39 -0.15
CA TYR A 178 -15.43 -5.15 -0.61
C TYR A 178 -14.15 -4.34 -0.49
N ILE A 179 -14.21 -3.06 -0.84
CA ILE A 179 -13.06 -2.17 -0.74
C ILE A 179 -12.73 -1.88 0.73
N LYS A 180 -13.73 -1.77 1.62
CA LYS A 180 -13.52 -1.66 3.06
C LYS A 180 -12.71 -2.87 3.57
N SER A 181 -13.09 -4.11 3.21
CA SER A 181 -12.33 -5.31 3.59
C SER A 181 -10.90 -5.32 3.04
N VAL A 182 -10.70 -4.82 1.81
CA VAL A 182 -9.38 -4.63 1.23
C VAL A 182 -8.56 -3.58 1.99
N MET A 183 -9.19 -2.49 2.41
CA MET A 183 -8.53 -1.46 3.22
C MET A 183 -8.12 -2.00 4.59
N ASP A 184 -8.95 -2.81 5.24
CA ASP A 184 -8.59 -3.48 6.49
C ASP A 184 -7.37 -4.40 6.33
N GLU A 185 -7.29 -5.11 5.20
CA GLU A 185 -6.15 -5.95 4.89
C GLU A 185 -4.85 -5.14 4.73
N ILE A 186 -4.93 -3.94 4.13
CA ILE A 186 -3.76 -3.12 3.78
C ILE A 186 -3.35 -2.20 4.92
N PHE A 187 -4.29 -1.52 5.56
CA PHE A 187 -4.05 -0.50 6.58
C PHE A 187 -4.20 -1.03 8.00
N GLY A 188 -4.94 -2.10 8.19
CA GLY A 188 -5.35 -2.65 9.48
C GLY A 188 -6.77 -2.22 9.85
N GLU A 189 -7.55 -3.13 10.42
CA GLU A 189 -8.94 -2.89 10.85
C GLU A 189 -9.03 -1.76 11.89
N SER A 190 -8.07 -1.71 12.82
CA SER A 190 -8.00 -0.66 13.85
C SER A 190 -7.73 0.75 13.31
N CYS A 191 -7.32 0.89 12.06
CA CYS A 191 -7.14 2.17 11.39
C CYS A 191 -8.45 2.72 10.76
N PHE A 192 -9.53 1.93 10.76
CA PHE A 192 -10.82 2.40 10.29
C PHE A 192 -11.40 3.42 11.28
N THR A 193 -11.70 4.61 10.81
CA THR A 193 -12.23 5.69 11.64
C THR A 193 -13.73 5.80 11.49
N ASP A 194 -14.23 5.96 10.26
CA ASP A 194 -15.66 6.19 10.02
C ASP A 194 -16.05 5.98 8.55
N GLU A 195 -17.34 5.85 8.31
CA GLU A 195 -17.99 5.85 7.00
C GLU A 195 -18.89 7.08 6.89
N ILE A 196 -18.62 7.94 5.91
CA ILE A 196 -19.41 9.15 5.65
C ILE A 196 -20.41 8.82 4.54
N VAL A 197 -21.70 8.88 4.88
CA VAL A 197 -22.80 8.65 3.96
C VAL A 197 -23.56 9.96 3.77
N TRP A 198 -23.84 10.34 2.52
CA TRP A 198 -24.66 11.52 2.18
C TRP A 198 -25.74 11.15 1.17
#